data_5ab0023a39bc284c3a8c76fc7e5d561e
#
_entry.id   5ab0023a39bc284c3a8c76fc7e5d561e
#
_cell.length_a   1.000
_cell.length_b   1.000
_cell.length_c   1.000
_cell.angle_alpha   90.00
_cell.angle_beta   90.00
_cell.angle_gamma   90.00
#
_symmetry.space_group_name_H-M   'P 1'
#
loop_
_entity.id
_entity.type
_entity.pdbx_description
1 polymer ?
#
loop_
_entity_poly.entity_id
_entity_poly.type
_entity_poly.pdbx_seq_one_letter_code
_entity_poly.pdbx_strand_id
1 'polypeptide(L)'
;MTVTRYEGGTRRIPGMVEVLIKQLTSTQSLPMLGFVAAGKPIEPVPQSELVEVPASMMRKGQTFVLRVKGESMQEDGILPGDLVVVQKKSTARNGQTVVALVNREATIKKYYEKEHRIELHPANAAMQPILVGPDDEFAIEGLVIGVIRHCQ
;
A
#
# COMPACT_ATOMS: atom_id res chain seq x y z
N MET A 1 -6.50 -20.63 -4.06
CA MET A 1 -7.37 -21.10 -3.85
C MET A 1 -8.20 -21.52 -4.73
N THR A 2 -8.94 -22.22 -4.64
CA THR A 2 -9.45 -22.60 -5.57
C THR A 2 -10.77 -22.98 -5.50
N VAL A 3 -11.59 -22.24 -5.84
CA VAL A 3 -12.83 -22.55 -5.88
C VAL A 3 -13.07 -23.59 -6.81
N THR A 4 -12.10 -23.88 -7.53
CA THR A 4 -12.30 -24.90 -8.46
C THR A 4 -12.40 -26.23 -7.89
N ARG A 5 -12.20 -26.42 -6.67
CA ARG A 5 -12.27 -27.61 -6.11
C ARG A 5 -13.58 -28.01 -5.85
N TYR A 6 -14.41 -27.80 -6.32
CA TYR A 6 -15.62 -28.04 -6.22
C TYR A 6 -15.91 -29.33 -6.47
N GLU A 7 -15.30 -30.16 -6.14
CA GLU A 7 -15.43 -31.31 -6.46
C GLU A 7 -16.41 -32.00 -5.98
N GLY A 8 -16.41 -32.79 -5.64
CA GLY A 8 -17.29 -33.54 -5.11
C GLY A 8 -18.35 -33.76 -6.00
N GLY A 9 -18.27 -33.46 -7.03
CA GLY A 9 -19.25 -33.75 -7.89
C GLY A 9 -20.57 -33.42 -7.43
N THR A 10 -20.66 -32.82 -6.43
CA THR A 10 -21.91 -32.65 -5.97
C THR A 10 -22.52 -31.66 -6.77
N ARG A 11 -23.60 -31.32 -6.52
CA ARG A 11 -24.21 -30.49 -7.22
C ARG A 11 -23.78 -29.22 -7.14
N ARG A 12 -23.44 -28.52 -7.95
CA ARG A 12 -23.06 -27.23 -7.89
C ARG A 12 -24.01 -26.44 -8.71
N ILE A 13 -24.06 -25.15 -8.52
CA ILE A 13 -24.86 -24.21 -9.27
C ILE A 13 -23.90 -23.52 -10.21
N PRO A 14 -23.87 -23.83 -11.47
CA PRO A 14 -22.87 -23.32 -12.39
C PRO A 14 -22.75 -21.80 -12.42
N GLY A 15 -23.85 -21.10 -12.40
CA GLY A 15 -23.80 -19.65 -12.43
C GLY A 15 -23.10 -19.05 -11.25
N MET A 16 -23.26 -19.66 -10.07
CA MET A 16 -22.57 -19.16 -8.90
C MET A 16 -21.08 -19.39 -8.99
N VAL A 17 -20.64 -20.52 -9.50
CA VAL A 17 -19.23 -20.82 -9.64
C VAL A 17 -18.58 -19.82 -10.59
N GLU A 18 -19.24 -19.52 -11.70
CA GLU A 18 -18.70 -18.57 -12.65
C GLU A 18 -18.55 -17.17 -12.06
N VAL A 19 -19.53 -16.73 -11.28
CA VAL A 19 -19.46 -15.42 -10.64
C VAL A 19 -18.30 -15.37 -9.65
N LEU A 20 -18.11 -16.42 -8.85
CA LEU A 20 -17.01 -16.46 -7.92
C LEU A 20 -15.66 -16.43 -8.63
N ILE A 21 -15.51 -17.19 -9.69
CA ILE A 21 -14.26 -17.21 -10.43
C ILE A 21 -13.97 -15.84 -11.01
N LYS A 22 -14.97 -15.16 -11.56
CA LYS A 22 -14.76 -13.83 -12.09
C LYS A 22 -14.33 -12.85 -11.02
N GLN A 23 -14.93 -12.91 -9.83
CA GLN A 23 -14.53 -12.03 -8.75
C GLN A 23 -13.11 -12.29 -8.28
N LEU A 24 -12.69 -13.55 -8.22
CA LEU A 24 -11.36 -13.88 -7.76
C LEU A 24 -10.28 -13.55 -8.77
N THR A 25 -10.62 -13.58 -10.06
CA THR A 25 -9.64 -13.30 -11.11
C THR A 25 -9.75 -11.88 -11.66
N SER A 26 -10.71 -11.10 -11.17
CA SER A 26 -10.88 -9.75 -11.65
C SER A 26 -9.73 -8.86 -11.17
N THR A 27 -9.14 -8.11 -12.07
CA THR A 27 -8.04 -7.22 -11.75
C THR A 27 -8.31 -5.82 -12.31
N GLN A 28 -7.59 -4.86 -11.76
CA GLN A 28 -7.59 -3.49 -12.24
C GLN A 28 -6.14 -3.13 -12.54
N SER A 29 -5.92 -2.37 -13.59
CA SER A 29 -4.59 -1.89 -13.91
C SER A 29 -4.36 -0.53 -13.26
N LEU A 30 -3.33 -0.43 -12.47
CA LEU A 30 -2.97 0.81 -11.78
C LEU A 30 -1.58 1.28 -12.20
N PRO A 31 -1.36 2.58 -12.29
CA PRO A 31 -0.04 3.08 -12.62
C PRO A 31 0.93 2.91 -11.45
N MET A 32 2.15 2.46 -11.75
CA MET A 32 3.24 2.46 -10.79
C MET A 32 3.99 3.76 -10.97
N LEU A 33 3.84 4.67 -10.01
CA LEU A 33 4.31 6.04 -10.16
C LEU A 33 5.77 6.25 -9.80
N GLY A 34 6.35 5.38 -8.99
CA GLY A 34 7.73 5.58 -8.62
C GLY A 34 8.18 4.70 -7.48
N PHE A 35 9.33 5.07 -6.92
CA PHE A 35 9.93 4.38 -5.80
C PHE A 35 9.82 5.25 -4.57
N VAL A 36 9.55 4.65 -3.44
CA VAL A 36 9.53 5.36 -2.16
C VAL A 36 10.62 4.79 -1.28
N ALA A 37 11.50 5.65 -0.80
CA ALA A 37 12.57 5.30 0.12
C ALA A 37 12.59 6.34 1.23
N ALA A 38 12.77 5.90 2.47
CA ALA A 38 12.79 6.80 3.59
C ALA A 38 13.87 7.87 3.44
N GLY A 39 13.51 9.11 3.74
CA GLY A 39 14.46 10.21 3.67
C GLY A 39 14.76 10.75 2.29
N LYS A 40 13.94 10.41 1.28
CA LYS A 40 14.16 10.89 -0.08
C LYS A 40 12.83 11.24 -0.72
N PRO A 41 12.80 12.17 -1.68
CA PRO A 41 11.60 12.41 -2.46
C PRO A 41 11.19 11.15 -3.22
N ILE A 42 9.93 11.05 -3.59
CA ILE A 42 9.48 9.94 -4.42
C ILE A 42 10.22 10.03 -5.75
N GLU A 43 10.86 8.93 -6.11
CA GLU A 43 11.64 8.86 -7.33
C GLU A 43 10.75 8.37 -8.45
N PRO A 44 10.39 9.20 -9.42
CA PRO A 44 9.47 8.77 -10.48
C PRO A 44 10.15 7.78 -11.43
N VAL A 45 9.34 6.91 -12.02
CA VAL A 45 9.86 5.99 -13.01
C VAL A 45 9.88 6.67 -14.37
N PRO A 46 10.86 6.36 -15.23
CA PRO A 46 10.96 6.98 -16.56
C PRO A 46 9.77 6.65 -17.45
N GLN A 47 9.23 5.47 -17.32
CA GLN A 47 8.06 5.03 -18.05
C GLN A 47 7.07 4.45 -17.07
N SER A 48 5.83 4.88 -17.16
CA SER A 48 4.80 4.35 -16.29
C SER A 48 4.53 2.91 -16.65
N GLU A 49 4.59 2.05 -15.66
CA GLU A 49 4.19 0.68 -15.82
C GLU A 49 2.79 0.53 -15.26
N LEU A 50 1.99 -0.32 -15.87
CA LEU A 50 0.70 -0.67 -15.31
C LEU A 50 0.87 -1.95 -14.51
N VAL A 51 0.36 -1.95 -13.30
CA VAL A 51 0.40 -3.11 -12.43
C VAL A 51 -1.00 -3.62 -12.25
N GLU A 52 -1.21 -4.91 -12.45
CA GLU A 52 -2.52 -5.50 -12.23
C GLU A 52 -2.71 -5.77 -10.74
N VAL A 53 -3.81 -5.27 -10.22
CA VAL A 53 -4.12 -5.36 -8.80
C VAL A 53 -5.48 -6.03 -8.66
N PRO A 54 -5.65 -6.94 -7.70
CA PRO A 54 -6.96 -7.55 -7.48
C PRO A 54 -8.02 -6.48 -7.24
N ALA A 55 -9.17 -6.63 -7.88
CA ALA A 55 -10.24 -5.66 -7.73
C ALA A 55 -10.67 -5.50 -6.27
N SER A 56 -10.49 -6.53 -5.46
CA SER A 56 -10.82 -6.48 -4.04
C SER A 56 -9.97 -5.50 -3.24
N MET A 57 -8.82 -5.09 -3.78
CA MET A 57 -7.97 -4.10 -3.11
C MET A 57 -8.37 -2.67 -3.45
N MET A 58 -9.25 -2.47 -4.40
CA MET A 58 -9.62 -1.13 -4.82
C MET A 58 -10.51 -0.45 -3.79
N ARG A 59 -10.33 0.85 -3.65
CA ARG A 59 -11.14 1.69 -2.78
C ARG A 59 -11.60 2.88 -3.61
N LYS A 60 -12.45 3.70 -3.02
CA LYS A 60 -12.95 4.90 -3.70
C LYS A 60 -11.81 5.88 -3.94
N GLY A 61 -11.93 6.61 -5.02
CA GLY A 61 -10.97 7.66 -5.36
C GLY A 61 -9.79 7.13 -6.15
N GLN A 62 -8.77 7.93 -6.25
CA GLN A 62 -7.60 7.62 -7.03
C GLN A 62 -6.71 6.63 -6.31
N THR A 63 -6.23 5.64 -7.01
CA THR A 63 -5.35 4.61 -6.47
C THR A 63 -4.13 4.48 -7.37
N PHE A 64 -2.98 4.27 -6.79
CA PHE A 64 -1.74 4.10 -7.53
C PHE A 64 -0.82 3.15 -6.78
N VAL A 65 0.30 2.79 -7.39
CA VAL A 65 1.24 1.83 -6.83
C VAL A 65 2.61 2.47 -6.73
N LEU A 66 3.31 2.17 -5.65
CA LEU A 66 4.72 2.58 -5.46
C LEU A 66 5.55 1.34 -5.14
N ARG A 67 6.81 1.35 -5.56
CA ARG A 67 7.73 0.28 -5.20
C ARG A 67 8.54 0.72 -3.98
N VAL A 68 8.65 -0.16 -3.02
CA VAL A 68 9.31 0.14 -1.76
C VAL A 68 10.81 -0.10 -1.86
N LYS A 69 11.58 0.87 -1.38
CA LYS A 69 13.01 0.72 -1.14
C LYS A 69 13.21 0.95 0.35
N GLY A 70 13.97 0.15 1.00
CA GLY A 70 14.26 0.30 2.43
C GLY A 70 13.45 -0.64 3.30
N GLU A 71 13.72 -0.60 4.58
CA GLU A 71 13.27 -1.60 5.53
C GLU A 71 12.44 -1.05 6.69
N SER A 72 11.97 0.18 6.61
CA SER A 72 11.33 0.82 7.75
C SER A 72 10.04 0.14 8.21
N MET A 73 9.43 -0.68 7.38
CA MET A 73 8.18 -1.34 7.69
C MET A 73 8.27 -2.86 7.62
N GLN A 74 9.48 -3.40 7.75
CA GLN A 74 9.67 -4.84 7.59
C GLN A 74 8.94 -5.69 8.63
N GLU A 75 8.75 -5.20 9.84
CA GLU A 75 8.04 -5.96 10.87
C GLU A 75 6.53 -5.99 10.63
N ASP A 76 6.01 -5.14 9.76
CA ASP A 76 4.63 -5.18 9.33
C ASP A 76 4.50 -5.90 7.99
N GLY A 77 5.56 -6.55 7.55
CA GLY A 77 5.52 -7.34 6.33
C GLY A 77 5.70 -6.58 5.04
N ILE A 78 6.12 -5.32 5.10
CA ILE A 78 6.44 -4.54 3.90
C ILE A 78 7.94 -4.55 3.72
N LEU A 79 8.40 -5.27 2.70
CA LEU A 79 9.82 -5.51 2.47
C LEU A 79 10.35 -4.75 1.26
N PRO A 80 11.66 -4.54 1.18
CA PRO A 80 12.24 -3.91 -0.02
C PRO A 80 11.86 -4.69 -1.27
N GLY A 81 11.46 -3.98 -2.30
CA GLY A 81 11.02 -4.57 -3.55
C GLY A 81 9.52 -4.81 -3.66
N ASP A 82 8.81 -4.72 -2.54
CA ASP A 82 7.37 -4.88 -2.57
C ASP A 82 6.70 -3.72 -3.30
N LEU A 83 5.52 -3.99 -3.85
CA LEU A 83 4.66 -2.94 -4.38
C LEU A 83 3.59 -2.65 -3.35
N VAL A 84 3.39 -1.39 -3.05
CA VAL A 84 2.30 -0.98 -2.16
C VAL A 84 1.21 -0.31 -2.98
N VAL A 85 -0.01 -0.69 -2.70
CA VAL A 85 -1.19 -0.09 -3.33
C VAL A 85 -1.64 1.04 -2.43
N VAL A 86 -1.73 2.23 -2.99
CA VAL A 86 -1.98 3.45 -2.22
C VAL A 86 -3.26 4.10 -2.68
N GLN A 87 -4.14 4.37 -1.73
CA GLN A 87 -5.34 5.15 -1.99
C GLN A 87 -5.01 6.60 -1.67
N LYS A 88 -5.20 7.48 -2.64
CA LYS A 88 -4.88 8.88 -2.44
C LYS A 88 -5.82 9.48 -1.39
N LYS A 89 -5.25 9.98 -0.32
CA LYS A 89 -5.97 10.67 0.74
C LYS A 89 -5.02 11.62 1.44
N SER A 90 -5.56 12.73 1.92
CA SER A 90 -4.76 13.72 2.64
C SER A 90 -4.89 13.63 4.15
N THR A 91 -5.71 12.70 4.64
CA THR A 91 -5.92 12.51 6.09
C THR A 91 -5.80 11.04 6.44
N ALA A 92 -5.51 10.75 7.68
CA ALA A 92 -5.39 9.39 8.17
C ALA A 92 -5.87 9.28 9.62
N ARG A 93 -6.10 8.07 10.06
CA ARG A 93 -6.45 7.77 11.45
C ARG A 93 -5.25 7.14 12.13
N ASN A 94 -5.20 7.26 13.44
CA ASN A 94 -4.13 6.66 14.21
C ASN A 94 -4.00 5.17 13.92
N GLY A 95 -2.79 4.72 13.67
CA GLY A 95 -2.48 3.33 13.38
C GLY A 95 -2.53 2.94 11.92
N GLN A 96 -2.98 3.82 11.03
CA GLN A 96 -2.97 3.52 9.61
C GLN A 96 -1.58 3.70 9.02
N THR A 97 -1.25 2.88 8.05
CA THR A 97 0.02 3.00 7.33
C THR A 97 -0.17 3.99 6.18
N VAL A 98 0.67 5.01 6.17
CA VAL A 98 0.56 6.10 5.20
C VAL A 98 1.82 6.24 4.39
N VAL A 99 1.68 6.84 3.21
CA VAL A 99 2.78 7.43 2.46
C VAL A 99 2.73 8.91 2.80
N ALA A 100 3.76 9.40 3.44
CA ALA A 100 3.81 10.79 3.90
C ALA A 100 5.02 11.51 3.34
N LEU A 101 4.91 12.82 3.24
CA LEU A 101 6.02 13.69 2.90
C LEU A 101 6.35 14.52 4.13
N VAL A 102 7.60 14.48 4.55
CA VAL A 102 8.12 15.33 5.61
C VAL A 102 9.24 16.13 5.00
N ASN A 103 9.06 17.44 4.90
CA ASN A 103 10.03 18.31 4.25
C ASN A 103 10.38 17.81 2.84
N ARG A 104 9.33 17.37 2.10
CA ARG A 104 9.42 16.87 0.73
C ARG A 104 10.09 15.51 0.58
N GLU A 105 10.44 14.85 1.67
CA GLU A 105 11.01 13.52 1.63
C GLU A 105 9.94 12.50 1.96
N ALA A 106 9.83 11.48 1.13
CA ALA A 106 8.76 10.49 1.25
C ALA A 106 9.12 9.38 2.23
N THR A 107 8.13 8.88 2.92
CA THR A 107 8.31 7.73 3.80
C THR A 107 7.01 6.96 3.93
N ILE A 108 7.11 5.67 4.22
CA ILE A 108 5.96 4.84 4.58
C ILE A 108 6.10 4.52 6.06
N LYS A 109 5.11 4.92 6.83
CA LYS A 109 5.14 4.75 8.29
C LYS A 109 3.73 4.61 8.82
N LYS A 110 3.61 4.20 10.08
CA LYS A 110 2.33 4.25 10.76
C LYS A 110 2.12 5.65 11.30
N TYR A 111 0.93 6.15 11.08
CA TYR A 111 0.57 7.52 11.46
C TYR A 111 -0.08 7.55 12.83
N TYR A 112 0.37 8.46 13.67
CA TYR A 112 -0.26 8.74 14.94
C TYR A 112 -0.31 10.25 15.18
N GLU A 113 -1.49 10.73 15.57
CA GLU A 113 -1.62 12.11 15.98
C GLU A 113 -1.86 12.10 17.49
N LYS A 114 -0.96 12.70 18.24
CA LYS A 114 -1.03 12.74 19.69
C LYS A 114 -1.00 14.17 20.16
N GLU A 115 -2.05 14.58 20.86
CA GLU A 115 -2.17 15.95 21.34
C GLU A 115 -1.99 16.95 20.20
N HIS A 116 -0.89 17.63 20.15
CA HIS A 116 -0.67 18.62 19.10
C HIS A 116 0.50 18.26 18.18
N ARG A 117 0.84 16.99 18.08
CA ARG A 117 1.93 16.61 17.20
C ARG A 117 1.66 15.31 16.48
N ILE A 118 2.33 15.15 15.37
CA ILE A 118 2.23 13.96 14.55
C ILE A 118 3.50 13.13 14.75
N GLU A 119 3.31 11.84 14.92
CA GLU A 119 4.41 10.88 15.00
C GLU A 119 4.25 9.85 13.90
N LEU A 120 5.35 9.56 13.22
CA LEU A 120 5.39 8.55 12.17
C LEU A 120 6.26 7.40 12.66
N HIS A 121 5.65 6.26 12.87
CA HIS A 121 6.33 5.13 13.50
C HIS A 121 6.75 4.08 12.49
N PRO A 122 8.03 3.72 12.44
CA PRO A 122 8.46 2.60 11.62
C PRO A 122 8.00 1.29 12.25
N ALA A 123 7.89 0.24 11.46
CA ALA A 123 7.71 -1.11 11.95
C ALA A 123 9.05 -1.82 11.83
N ASN A 124 10.04 -1.30 12.54
CA ASN A 124 11.39 -1.80 12.54
C ASN A 124 12.05 -1.38 13.85
N ALA A 125 12.35 -2.34 14.70
CA ALA A 125 12.91 -2.06 16.03
C ALA A 125 14.25 -1.32 16.01
N ALA A 126 14.97 -1.38 14.88
CA ALA A 126 16.24 -0.69 14.75
C ALA A 126 16.10 0.79 14.35
N MET A 127 14.88 1.24 14.08
CA MET A 127 14.64 2.60 13.61
C MET A 127 13.79 3.39 14.61
N GLN A 128 13.98 4.69 14.60
CA GLN A 128 13.27 5.58 15.52
C GLN A 128 12.08 6.24 14.87
N PRO A 129 11.02 6.55 15.64
CA PRO A 129 9.90 7.33 15.11
C PRO A 129 10.36 8.71 14.64
N ILE A 130 9.66 9.24 13.64
CA ILE A 130 9.86 10.60 13.18
C ILE A 130 8.84 11.46 13.88
N LEU A 131 9.29 12.48 14.58
CA LEU A 131 8.41 13.43 15.23
C LEU A 131 8.30 14.66 14.34
N VAL A 132 7.08 14.94 13.89
CA VAL A 132 6.84 16.08 13.00
C VAL A 132 6.62 17.31 13.86
N GLY A 133 7.50 18.28 13.73
CA GLY A 133 7.42 19.52 14.50
C GLY A 133 6.60 20.60 13.78
N PRO A 134 6.37 21.72 14.47
CA PRO A 134 5.54 22.80 13.89
C PRO A 134 6.22 23.49 12.70
N ASP A 135 7.55 23.39 12.61
CA ASP A 135 8.26 24.02 11.49
C ASP A 135 8.47 23.05 10.32
N ASP A 136 8.06 21.80 10.46
CA ASP A 136 8.21 20.83 9.38
C ASP A 136 7.06 20.92 8.41
N GLU A 137 7.35 20.79 7.11
CA GLU A 137 6.31 20.65 6.13
C GLU A 137 5.86 19.19 6.17
N PHE A 138 4.58 18.96 6.34
CA PHE A 138 4.06 17.61 6.41
C PHE A 138 2.83 17.46 5.55
N ALA A 139 2.77 16.37 4.79
CA ALA A 139 1.59 16.05 4.01
C ALA A 139 1.43 14.53 3.94
N ILE A 140 0.18 14.09 3.94
CA ILE A 140 -0.13 12.68 3.68
C ILE A 140 -0.47 12.58 2.21
N GLU A 141 0.23 11.70 1.49
CA GLU A 141 -0.03 11.45 0.09
C GLU A 141 -1.09 10.38 -0.11
N GLY A 142 -1.16 9.43 0.80
CA GLY A 142 -2.17 8.40 0.72
C GLY A 142 -2.04 7.34 1.79
N LEU A 143 -2.99 6.41 1.78
CA LEU A 143 -3.02 5.28 2.69
C LEU A 143 -2.57 4.02 1.96
N VAL A 144 -1.73 3.24 2.59
CA VAL A 144 -1.34 1.94 2.05
C VAL A 144 -2.49 0.97 2.33
N ILE A 145 -3.12 0.49 1.27
CA ILE A 145 -4.28 -0.40 1.38
C ILE A 145 -3.98 -1.83 0.93
N GLY A 146 -2.82 -2.08 0.42
CA GLY A 146 -2.42 -3.42 0.01
C GLY A 146 -0.95 -3.50 -0.29
N VAL A 147 -0.44 -4.73 -0.26
CA VAL A 147 0.97 -5.02 -0.57
C VAL A 147 0.98 -6.18 -1.55
N ILE A 148 1.78 -6.06 -2.61
CA ILE A 148 1.93 -7.10 -3.61
C ILE A 148 3.39 -7.48 -3.69
N ARG A 149 3.65 -8.77 -3.65
CA ARG A 149 5.01 -9.30 -3.74
C ARG A 149 5.02 -10.49 -4.67
N HIS A 150 6.01 -10.52 -5.53
CA HIS A 150 6.24 -11.69 -6.36
C HIS A 150 7.20 -12.60 -5.62
N CYS A 151 6.81 -13.83 -5.43
CA CYS A 151 7.66 -14.84 -4.81
C CYS A 151 8.24 -15.74 -5.88
N GLN A 152 9.48 -16.06 -5.75
CA GLN A 152 10.14 -16.94 -6.69
C GLN A 152 10.49 -18.27 -6.05
#